data_d6cd48f75e56625cf685ef069584008b
#
_entry.id   d6cd48f75e56625cf685ef069584008b
#
_cell.length_a   1.000
_cell.length_b   1.000
_cell.length_c   1.000
_cell.angle_alpha   90.00
_cell.angle_beta   90.00
_cell.angle_gamma   90.00
#
_symmetry.space_group_name_H-M   'P 1'
#
loop_
_entity.id
_entity.type
_entity.pdbx_description
1 polymer ?
#
loop_
_entity_poly.entity_id
_entity_poly.type
_entity_poly.pdbx_seq_one_letter_code
_entity_poly.pdbx_strand_id
1 'polypeptide(L)'
;MNKNTIDFGYQEIPVEEKKERVKNVFDSVAGKYDLMNDAMSFGVHRLWKNLTITKINPQPREILIDVAGGTGDLAHRFLKRAEAVRVRRGGESATAYVCDINDQMLLAGIDQIKNKNNISRVCGDAQKLPFPDNCADVLTIAFGIRNVTDRQSALTEFFRVLKPGGRLFVLEFSTPEDKNLRKIYDTYSFSFIPKIGNLLAGNAESYQYLVESIRRFPSQNKFSIMIETSGFSKVSFRNFSGGIATLYWGWKI
;
A
#
# COMPACT_ATOMS: atom_id res chain seq x y z
N MET A 1 -4.55 -9.82 26.67
CA MET A 1 -4.49 -10.30 25.29
C MET A 1 -3.64 -11.55 25.28
N ASN A 2 -4.17 -12.65 24.78
CA ASN A 2 -3.43 -13.89 24.62
C ASN A 2 -2.28 -13.61 23.61
N LYS A 3 -1.04 -13.95 23.93
CA LYS A 3 0.14 -13.61 23.13
C LYS A 3 0.16 -14.21 21.69
N ASN A 4 -0.83 -15.03 21.34
CA ASN A 4 -0.89 -15.78 20.09
C ASN A 4 -2.06 -15.39 19.16
N THR A 5 -2.79 -14.31 19.44
CA THR A 5 -3.90 -13.86 18.57
C THR A 5 -3.66 -12.48 17.99
N ILE A 6 -4.23 -12.23 16.81
CA ILE A 6 -4.13 -10.98 16.07
C ILE A 6 -5.46 -10.65 15.38
N ASP A 7 -5.69 -9.37 15.12
CA ASP A 7 -6.86 -8.88 14.41
C ASP A 7 -6.90 -9.37 12.95
N PHE A 8 -8.06 -9.93 12.55
CA PHE A 8 -8.47 -10.13 11.17
C PHE A 8 -9.85 -9.49 10.99
N GLY A 9 -9.88 -8.23 10.59
CA GLY A 9 -11.06 -7.40 10.72
C GLY A 9 -11.44 -7.23 12.20
N TYR A 10 -12.68 -7.56 12.56
CA TYR A 10 -13.15 -7.55 13.94
C TYR A 10 -12.98 -8.90 14.66
N GLN A 11 -12.54 -9.93 13.96
CA GLN A 11 -12.25 -11.24 14.55
C GLN A 11 -10.83 -11.25 15.12
N GLU A 12 -10.62 -12.03 16.19
CA GLU A 12 -9.31 -12.42 16.68
C GLU A 12 -8.99 -13.83 16.18
N ILE A 13 -7.85 -13.99 15.52
CA ILE A 13 -7.39 -15.27 14.95
C ILE A 13 -5.97 -15.57 15.42
N PRO A 14 -5.50 -16.83 15.35
CA PRO A 14 -4.09 -17.17 15.54
C PRO A 14 -3.19 -16.37 14.60
N VAL A 15 -2.04 -15.91 15.10
CA VAL A 15 -1.09 -15.09 14.33
C VAL A 15 -0.65 -15.79 13.04
N GLU A 16 -0.40 -17.10 13.12
CA GLU A 16 0.01 -17.95 12.01
C GLU A 16 -1.01 -18.04 10.88
N GLU A 17 -2.31 -17.91 11.17
CA GLU A 17 -3.37 -17.97 10.17
C GLU A 17 -3.55 -16.67 9.37
N LYS A 18 -3.14 -15.53 9.93
CA LYS A 18 -3.46 -14.22 9.34
C LYS A 18 -2.95 -14.10 7.90
N LYS A 19 -1.72 -14.53 7.65
CA LYS A 19 -1.08 -14.44 6.33
C LYS A 19 -1.88 -15.20 5.27
N GLU A 20 -2.30 -16.42 5.59
CA GLU A 20 -3.07 -17.27 4.68
C GLU A 20 -4.48 -16.71 4.45
N ARG A 21 -5.16 -16.28 5.51
CA ARG A 21 -6.50 -15.67 5.38
C ARG A 21 -6.47 -14.39 4.55
N VAL A 22 -5.48 -13.53 4.76
CA VAL A 22 -5.28 -12.32 3.94
C VAL A 22 -5.02 -12.71 2.48
N LYS A 23 -4.15 -13.71 2.22
CA LYS A 23 -3.91 -14.21 0.86
C LYS A 23 -5.21 -14.64 0.21
N ASN A 24 -6.03 -15.45 0.88
CA ASN A 24 -7.30 -15.94 0.35
C ASN A 24 -8.29 -14.81 0.01
N VAL A 25 -8.33 -13.74 0.83
CA VAL A 25 -9.11 -12.52 0.52
C VAL A 25 -8.65 -11.93 -0.80
N PHE A 26 -7.34 -11.72 -1.00
CA PHE A 26 -6.82 -11.10 -2.21
C PHE A 26 -6.89 -12.02 -3.43
N ASP A 27 -6.70 -13.33 -3.28
CA ASP A 27 -6.89 -14.30 -4.37
C ASP A 27 -8.33 -14.25 -4.92
N SER A 28 -9.32 -14.12 -4.03
CA SER A 28 -10.74 -14.05 -4.42
C SER A 28 -11.10 -12.79 -5.20
N VAL A 29 -10.31 -11.71 -5.06
CA VAL A 29 -10.58 -10.42 -5.70
C VAL A 29 -9.48 -9.99 -6.69
N ALA A 30 -8.45 -10.81 -6.94
CA ALA A 30 -7.29 -10.45 -7.75
C ALA A 30 -7.69 -9.92 -9.15
N GLY A 31 -8.63 -10.58 -9.84
CA GLY A 31 -9.14 -10.16 -11.14
C GLY A 31 -10.03 -8.90 -11.11
N LYS A 32 -10.45 -8.44 -9.93
CA LYS A 32 -11.37 -7.32 -9.71
C LYS A 32 -10.82 -6.30 -8.71
N TYR A 33 -9.51 -6.34 -8.44
CA TYR A 33 -8.87 -5.53 -7.41
C TYR A 33 -9.08 -4.02 -7.60
N ASP A 34 -8.96 -3.52 -8.84
CA ASP A 34 -9.23 -2.11 -9.14
C ASP A 34 -10.71 -1.74 -8.89
N LEU A 35 -11.62 -2.64 -9.23
CA LEU A 35 -13.06 -2.44 -8.97
C LEU A 35 -13.35 -2.38 -7.47
N MET A 36 -12.66 -3.20 -6.67
CA MET A 36 -12.73 -3.14 -5.21
C MET A 36 -12.25 -1.80 -4.67
N ASN A 37 -11.09 -1.32 -5.14
CA ASN A 37 -10.58 0.00 -4.76
C ASN A 37 -11.50 1.13 -5.25
N ASP A 38 -12.13 1.00 -6.43
CA ASP A 38 -13.15 1.93 -6.90
C ASP A 38 -14.35 1.97 -5.96
N ALA A 39 -14.87 0.82 -5.53
CA ALA A 39 -15.97 0.75 -4.56
C ALA A 39 -15.57 1.38 -3.21
N MET A 40 -14.36 1.11 -2.70
CA MET A 40 -13.86 1.66 -1.43
C MET A 40 -13.66 3.17 -1.45
N SER A 41 -13.39 3.75 -2.62
CA SER A 41 -12.97 5.15 -2.77
C SER A 41 -13.82 5.99 -3.71
N PHE A 42 -14.94 5.47 -4.25
CA PHE A 42 -15.67 6.11 -5.35
C PHE A 42 -14.78 6.44 -6.56
N GLY A 43 -13.79 5.59 -6.85
CA GLY A 43 -12.81 5.80 -7.93
C GLY A 43 -11.72 6.83 -7.64
N VAL A 44 -11.78 7.52 -6.49
CA VAL A 44 -10.84 8.62 -6.14
C VAL A 44 -9.44 8.10 -5.83
N HIS A 45 -9.25 6.79 -5.55
CA HIS A 45 -7.93 6.20 -5.28
C HIS A 45 -6.91 6.48 -6.40
N ARG A 46 -7.38 6.60 -7.66
CA ARG A 46 -6.52 6.94 -8.80
C ARG A 46 -5.92 8.34 -8.69
N LEU A 47 -6.74 9.30 -8.19
CA LEU A 47 -6.26 10.65 -7.90
C LEU A 47 -5.27 10.65 -6.74
N TRP A 48 -5.55 9.91 -5.65
CA TRP A 48 -4.63 9.82 -4.53
C TRP A 48 -3.27 9.21 -4.93
N LYS A 49 -3.27 8.16 -5.77
CA LYS A 49 -2.04 7.60 -6.35
C LYS A 49 -1.27 8.64 -7.18
N ASN A 50 -1.96 9.44 -8.00
CA ASN A 50 -1.31 10.52 -8.78
C ASN A 50 -0.72 11.61 -7.87
N LEU A 51 -1.43 12.01 -6.81
CA LEU A 51 -0.94 12.97 -5.82
C LEU A 51 0.27 12.41 -5.06
N THR A 52 0.26 11.11 -4.76
CA THR A 52 1.40 10.40 -4.17
C THR A 52 2.62 10.47 -5.08
N ILE A 53 2.48 10.15 -6.37
CA ILE A 53 3.58 10.27 -7.35
C ILE A 53 4.09 11.71 -7.47
N THR A 54 3.18 12.69 -7.42
CA THR A 54 3.59 14.12 -7.40
C THR A 54 4.43 14.44 -6.16
N LYS A 55 4.06 13.91 -4.98
CA LYS A 55 4.82 14.10 -3.73
C LYS A 55 6.16 13.36 -3.75
N ILE A 56 6.22 12.16 -4.31
CA ILE A 56 7.46 11.40 -4.51
C ILE A 56 8.41 12.19 -5.41
N ASN A 57 7.89 12.81 -6.47
CA ASN A 57 8.67 13.52 -7.49
C ASN A 57 9.79 12.64 -8.07
N PRO A 58 9.46 11.53 -8.73
CA PRO A 58 10.42 10.55 -9.25
C PRO A 58 11.49 11.19 -10.15
N GLN A 59 12.75 10.77 -9.97
CA GLN A 59 13.89 11.24 -10.74
C GLN A 59 14.51 10.12 -11.61
N PRO A 60 15.25 10.44 -12.68
CA PRO A 60 16.07 9.47 -13.41
C PRO A 60 17.04 8.75 -12.47
N ARG A 61 17.42 7.51 -12.81
CA ARG A 61 18.33 6.61 -12.06
C ARG A 61 17.81 6.10 -10.72
N GLU A 62 16.66 6.62 -10.21
CA GLU A 62 16.13 6.13 -8.95
C GLU A 62 15.66 4.68 -9.04
N ILE A 63 15.88 3.95 -7.97
CA ILE A 63 15.40 2.58 -7.75
C ILE A 63 14.22 2.64 -6.80
N LEU A 64 13.05 2.21 -7.29
CA LEU A 64 11.84 2.05 -6.49
C LEU A 64 11.69 0.59 -6.04
N ILE A 65 11.34 0.38 -4.76
CA ILE A 65 10.69 -0.86 -4.29
C ILE A 65 9.23 -0.52 -3.93
N ASP A 66 8.27 -1.12 -4.66
CA ASP A 66 6.83 -0.98 -4.42
C ASP A 66 6.34 -2.23 -3.69
N VAL A 67 6.20 -2.14 -2.37
CA VAL A 67 5.84 -3.26 -1.48
C VAL A 67 4.33 -3.42 -1.42
N ALA A 68 3.84 -4.67 -1.40
CA ALA A 68 2.45 -5.00 -1.64
C ALA A 68 1.92 -4.30 -2.91
N GLY A 69 2.77 -4.30 -3.94
CA GLY A 69 2.53 -3.52 -5.16
C GLY A 69 1.50 -4.14 -6.10
N GLY A 70 1.11 -5.40 -5.86
CA GLY A 70 0.08 -6.10 -6.60
C GLY A 70 0.35 -6.10 -8.10
N THR A 71 -0.54 -5.51 -8.88
CA THR A 71 -0.42 -5.39 -10.34
C THR A 71 0.67 -4.42 -10.79
N GLY A 72 1.23 -3.59 -9.88
CA GLY A 72 2.32 -2.64 -10.17
C GLY A 72 1.85 -1.27 -10.71
N ASP A 73 0.59 -0.88 -10.45
CA ASP A 73 0.05 0.41 -10.92
C ASP A 73 0.88 1.60 -10.41
N LEU A 74 1.30 1.60 -9.13
CA LEU A 74 2.09 2.70 -8.57
C LEU A 74 3.50 2.73 -9.15
N ALA A 75 4.15 1.57 -9.29
CA ALA A 75 5.45 1.43 -9.94
C ALA A 75 5.41 1.94 -11.40
N HIS A 76 4.33 1.62 -12.13
CA HIS A 76 4.12 2.12 -13.48
C HIS A 76 4.04 3.66 -13.54
N ARG A 77 3.27 4.27 -12.66
CA ARG A 77 3.13 5.74 -12.57
C ARG A 77 4.45 6.40 -12.20
N PHE A 78 5.22 5.77 -11.29
CA PHE A 78 6.55 6.21 -10.91
C PHE A 78 7.49 6.26 -12.11
N LEU A 79 7.63 5.16 -12.85
CA LEU A 79 8.49 5.09 -14.03
C LEU A 79 8.06 6.04 -15.12
N LYS A 80 6.76 6.17 -15.38
CA LYS A 80 6.22 7.14 -16.35
C LYS A 80 6.62 8.57 -15.99
N ARG A 81 6.58 8.93 -14.70
CA ARG A 81 6.96 10.26 -14.22
C ARG A 81 8.47 10.48 -14.30
N ALA A 82 9.28 9.51 -13.87
CA ALA A 82 10.74 9.56 -13.96
C ALA A 82 11.20 9.69 -15.42
N GLU A 83 10.58 8.95 -16.34
CA GLU A 83 10.88 9.04 -17.76
C GLU A 83 10.57 10.42 -18.34
N ALA A 84 9.46 11.04 -17.95
CA ALA A 84 9.14 12.39 -18.38
C ALA A 84 10.18 13.43 -17.90
N VAL A 85 10.81 13.21 -16.74
CA VAL A 85 11.94 14.02 -16.27
C VAL A 85 13.21 13.71 -17.04
N ARG A 86 13.50 12.41 -17.29
CA ARG A 86 14.66 11.95 -18.06
C ARG A 86 14.71 12.55 -19.47
N VAL A 87 13.59 12.56 -20.16
CA VAL A 87 13.49 13.14 -21.51
C VAL A 87 13.87 14.63 -21.52
N ARG A 88 13.59 15.35 -20.46
CA ARG A 88 13.88 16.81 -20.36
C ARG A 88 15.29 17.12 -19.86
N ARG A 89 15.85 16.26 -18.96
CA ARG A 89 17.08 16.56 -18.22
C ARG A 89 18.24 15.62 -18.56
N GLY A 90 17.96 14.55 -19.30
CA GLY A 90 18.93 13.47 -19.53
C GLY A 90 19.05 12.51 -18.33
N GLY A 91 19.99 11.60 -18.42
CA GLY A 91 20.30 10.60 -17.41
C GLY A 91 19.82 9.19 -17.82
N GLU A 92 20.07 8.23 -16.93
CA GLU A 92 19.63 6.83 -17.12
C GLU A 92 18.18 6.66 -16.66
N SER A 93 17.52 5.63 -17.15
CA SER A 93 16.15 5.31 -16.76
C SER A 93 16.08 4.86 -15.29
N ALA A 94 15.01 5.23 -14.62
CA ALA A 94 14.69 4.68 -13.31
C ALA A 94 14.26 3.21 -13.41
N THR A 95 14.38 2.46 -12.32
CA THR A 95 13.98 1.04 -12.22
C THR A 95 12.97 0.86 -11.10
N ALA A 96 12.10 -0.13 -11.21
CA ALA A 96 11.13 -0.47 -10.18
C ALA A 96 11.08 -1.98 -9.92
N TYR A 97 11.02 -2.34 -8.64
CA TYR A 97 10.75 -3.68 -8.16
C TYR A 97 9.35 -3.69 -7.53
N VAL A 98 8.44 -4.47 -8.09
CA VAL A 98 7.11 -4.72 -7.50
C VAL A 98 7.24 -5.96 -6.63
N CYS A 99 7.17 -5.78 -5.32
CA CYS A 99 7.27 -6.85 -4.34
C CYS A 99 5.89 -7.12 -3.73
N ASP A 100 5.41 -8.34 -3.83
CA ASP A 100 4.15 -8.74 -3.21
C ASP A 100 4.25 -10.18 -2.69
N ILE A 101 3.52 -10.45 -1.60
CA ILE A 101 3.45 -11.79 -1.03
C ILE A 101 2.52 -12.69 -1.84
N ASN A 102 1.63 -12.10 -2.63
CA ASN A 102 0.65 -12.76 -3.45
C ASN A 102 1.14 -12.87 -4.91
N ASP A 103 1.52 -14.07 -5.32
CA ASP A 103 2.00 -14.40 -6.66
C ASP A 103 0.94 -14.17 -7.74
N GLN A 104 -0.33 -14.43 -7.45
CA GLN A 104 -1.44 -14.22 -8.40
C GLN A 104 -1.61 -12.74 -8.73
N MET A 105 -1.44 -11.85 -7.74
CA MET A 105 -1.45 -10.41 -7.96
C MET A 105 -0.28 -9.95 -8.84
N LEU A 106 0.92 -10.51 -8.64
CA LEU A 106 2.08 -10.22 -9.48
C LEU A 106 1.86 -10.70 -10.93
N LEU A 107 1.29 -11.90 -11.11
CA LEU A 107 0.98 -12.45 -12.43
C LEU A 107 -0.07 -11.62 -13.16
N ALA A 108 -1.15 -11.22 -12.49
CA ALA A 108 -2.19 -10.35 -13.06
C ALA A 108 -1.62 -9.02 -13.57
N GLY A 109 -0.54 -8.52 -12.97
CA GLY A 109 0.15 -7.30 -13.40
C GLY A 109 0.96 -7.45 -14.68
N ILE A 110 1.33 -8.68 -15.10
CA ILE A 110 2.13 -8.89 -16.31
C ILE A 110 1.38 -8.44 -17.56
N ASP A 111 0.11 -8.81 -17.66
CA ASP A 111 -0.73 -8.49 -18.81
C ASP A 111 -1.10 -7.00 -18.88
N GLN A 112 -1.18 -6.34 -17.72
CA GLN A 112 -1.52 -4.92 -17.66
C GLN A 112 -0.37 -3.99 -18.03
N ILE A 113 0.89 -4.44 -17.85
CA ILE A 113 2.09 -3.63 -18.08
C ILE A 113 2.89 -4.26 -19.24
N LYS A 114 2.34 -4.22 -20.45
CA LYS A 114 3.08 -4.65 -21.67
C LYS A 114 4.27 -3.73 -21.93
N ASN A 115 5.46 -4.31 -22.18
CA ASN A 115 6.69 -3.64 -22.66
C ASN A 115 7.36 -2.64 -21.68
N LYS A 116 7.69 -3.04 -20.45
CA LYS A 116 8.56 -2.21 -19.60
C LYS A 116 9.73 -3.01 -19.08
N ASN A 117 10.88 -2.82 -19.73
CA ASN A 117 12.15 -3.45 -19.39
C ASN A 117 12.68 -3.06 -17.98
N ASN A 118 12.06 -2.07 -17.34
CA ASN A 118 12.53 -1.50 -16.06
C ASN A 118 11.65 -1.87 -14.87
N ILE A 119 10.74 -2.85 -15.00
CA ILE A 119 9.93 -3.39 -13.89
C ILE A 119 10.28 -4.86 -13.69
N SER A 120 10.75 -5.18 -12.50
CA SER A 120 10.94 -6.55 -12.03
C SER A 120 9.87 -6.88 -10.98
N ARG A 121 9.42 -8.14 -10.96
CA ARG A 121 8.46 -8.65 -9.98
C ARG A 121 9.14 -9.63 -9.05
N VAL A 122 8.90 -9.49 -7.76
CA VAL A 122 9.55 -10.27 -6.71
C VAL A 122 8.49 -10.76 -5.74
N CYS A 123 8.36 -12.06 -5.56
CA CYS A 123 7.52 -12.60 -4.50
C CYS A 123 8.26 -12.43 -3.16
N GLY A 124 7.64 -11.74 -2.19
CA GLY A 124 8.31 -11.46 -0.91
C GLY A 124 7.36 -10.94 0.16
N ASP A 125 7.74 -11.18 1.41
CA ASP A 125 7.02 -10.71 2.60
C ASP A 125 7.56 -9.33 3.01
N ALA A 126 6.65 -8.37 3.24
CA ALA A 126 7.00 -7.02 3.70
C ALA A 126 7.79 -7.02 5.03
N GLN A 127 7.60 -8.05 5.86
CA GLN A 127 8.28 -8.21 7.15
C GLN A 127 9.70 -8.80 7.02
N LYS A 128 10.05 -9.32 5.83
CA LYS A 128 11.38 -9.85 5.50
C LYS A 128 11.60 -9.70 4.00
N LEU A 129 11.95 -8.50 3.58
CA LEU A 129 12.11 -8.16 2.17
C LEU A 129 13.32 -8.88 1.56
N PRO A 130 13.16 -9.52 0.37
CA PRO A 130 14.24 -10.23 -0.31
C PRO A 130 15.17 -9.26 -1.08
N PHE A 131 15.55 -8.17 -0.44
CA PHE A 131 16.44 -7.15 -0.98
C PHE A 131 17.60 -6.88 -0.04
N PRO A 132 18.78 -6.53 -0.55
CA PRO A 132 19.93 -6.16 0.28
C PRO A 132 19.69 -4.83 1.01
N ASP A 133 20.52 -4.56 2.01
CA ASP A 133 20.55 -3.29 2.71
C ASP A 133 20.92 -2.15 1.75
N ASN A 134 20.34 -0.97 1.97
CA ASN A 134 20.72 0.27 1.27
C ASN A 134 20.70 0.16 -0.27
N CYS A 135 19.68 -0.49 -0.85
CA CYS A 135 19.59 -0.74 -2.28
C CYS A 135 18.58 0.15 -3.01
N ALA A 136 17.60 0.76 -2.31
CA ALA A 136 16.54 1.53 -2.93
C ALA A 136 16.62 3.03 -2.57
N ASP A 137 16.24 3.89 -3.53
CA ASP A 137 16.14 5.34 -3.32
C ASP A 137 14.74 5.73 -2.83
N VAL A 138 13.72 4.98 -3.23
CA VAL A 138 12.31 5.18 -2.86
C VAL A 138 11.69 3.83 -2.52
N LEU A 139 10.92 3.81 -1.43
CA LEU A 139 10.05 2.69 -1.10
C LEU A 139 8.62 3.18 -0.99
N THR A 140 7.70 2.47 -1.62
CA THR A 140 6.27 2.74 -1.55
C THR A 140 5.52 1.52 -1.03
N ILE A 141 4.43 1.75 -0.32
CA ILE A 141 3.39 0.77 -0.06
C ILE A 141 2.04 1.48 -0.13
N ALA A 142 1.13 1.00 -1.00
CA ALA A 142 -0.17 1.61 -1.20
C ALA A 142 -1.29 0.60 -0.92
N PHE A 143 -2.14 0.91 0.06
CA PHE A 143 -3.31 0.10 0.47
C PHE A 143 -2.97 -1.34 0.90
N GLY A 144 -1.74 -1.54 1.38
CA GLY A 144 -1.22 -2.86 1.75
C GLY A 144 -0.83 -2.99 3.22
N ILE A 145 -0.31 -1.93 3.86
CA ILE A 145 0.31 -2.00 5.19
C ILE A 145 -0.68 -2.42 6.30
N ARG A 146 -1.99 -2.11 6.15
CA ARG A 146 -3.01 -2.53 7.11
C ARG A 146 -3.14 -4.04 7.23
N ASN A 147 -2.80 -4.77 6.17
CA ASN A 147 -2.90 -6.23 6.09
C ASN A 147 -1.65 -6.95 6.64
N VAL A 148 -0.54 -6.23 6.82
CA VAL A 148 0.70 -6.80 7.36
C VAL A 148 0.51 -7.19 8.82
N THR A 149 0.98 -8.38 9.16
CA THR A 149 0.82 -8.97 10.51
C THR A 149 1.60 -8.15 11.54
N ASP A 150 2.89 -7.96 11.34
CA ASP A 150 3.72 -7.09 12.16
C ASP A 150 4.18 -5.87 11.36
N ARG A 151 3.46 -4.77 11.53
CA ARG A 151 3.73 -3.51 10.84
C ARG A 151 5.05 -2.89 11.27
N GLN A 152 5.45 -3.08 12.54
CA GLN A 152 6.71 -2.53 13.04
C GLN A 152 7.90 -3.24 12.40
N SER A 153 7.87 -4.56 12.30
CA SER A 153 8.88 -5.34 11.58
C SER A 153 8.97 -4.94 10.12
N ALA A 154 7.84 -4.73 9.45
CA ALA A 154 7.83 -4.26 8.06
C ALA A 154 8.45 -2.87 7.91
N LEU A 155 8.12 -1.92 8.78
CA LEU A 155 8.72 -0.57 8.75
C LEU A 155 10.23 -0.61 9.00
N THR A 156 10.71 -1.51 9.87
CA THR A 156 12.15 -1.75 10.10
C THR A 156 12.83 -2.30 8.83
N GLU A 157 12.19 -3.24 8.13
CA GLU A 157 12.69 -3.74 6.84
C GLU A 157 12.71 -2.65 5.76
N PHE A 158 11.69 -1.79 5.73
CA PHE A 158 11.65 -0.64 4.80
C PHE A 158 12.82 0.30 5.06
N PHE A 159 13.12 0.57 6.33
CA PHE A 159 14.29 1.36 6.70
C PHE A 159 15.61 0.67 6.30
N ARG A 160 15.73 -0.64 6.49
CA ARG A 160 16.92 -1.40 6.14
C ARG A 160 17.27 -1.30 4.65
N VAL A 161 16.28 -1.53 3.77
CA VAL A 161 16.51 -1.59 2.32
C VAL A 161 16.69 -0.23 1.67
N LEU A 162 16.21 0.86 2.29
CA LEU A 162 16.43 2.20 1.78
C LEU A 162 17.89 2.64 1.97
N LYS A 163 18.43 3.34 0.98
CA LYS A 163 19.73 4.01 1.08
C LYS A 163 19.67 5.17 2.09
N PRO A 164 20.79 5.60 2.68
CA PRO A 164 20.88 6.93 3.30
C PRO A 164 20.39 8.00 2.33
N GLY A 165 19.50 8.90 2.77
CA GLY A 165 18.79 9.86 1.91
C GLY A 165 17.56 9.27 1.21
N GLY A 166 17.32 7.98 1.30
CA GLY A 166 16.16 7.31 0.73
C GLY A 166 14.84 7.70 1.41
N ARG A 167 13.73 7.51 0.71
CA ARG A 167 12.41 8.04 1.09
C ARG A 167 11.37 6.94 1.15
N LEU A 168 10.64 6.90 2.25
CA LEU A 168 9.45 6.07 2.43
C LEU A 168 8.19 6.86 2.08
N PHE A 169 7.24 6.22 1.38
CA PHE A 169 5.88 6.72 1.19
C PHE A 169 4.86 5.62 1.45
N VAL A 170 3.92 5.87 2.35
CA VAL A 170 2.83 4.95 2.69
C VAL A 170 1.51 5.63 2.36
N LEU A 171 0.76 5.10 1.41
CA LEU A 171 -0.60 5.53 1.11
C LEU A 171 -1.57 4.48 1.66
N GLU A 172 -2.42 4.85 2.60
CA GLU A 172 -3.34 3.89 3.20
C GLU A 172 -4.72 4.52 3.48
N PHE A 173 -5.75 3.68 3.46
CA PHE A 173 -7.05 4.07 3.96
C PHE A 173 -6.98 4.38 5.45
N SER A 174 -7.73 5.38 5.86
CA SER A 174 -7.77 5.80 7.25
C SER A 174 -9.18 6.20 7.69
N THR A 175 -9.33 6.51 8.95
CA THR A 175 -10.60 6.95 9.51
C THR A 175 -10.64 8.48 9.51
N PRO A 176 -11.66 9.11 8.90
CA PRO A 176 -11.84 10.56 8.95
C PRO A 176 -11.85 11.11 10.38
N GLU A 177 -11.18 12.23 10.61
CA GLU A 177 -11.15 12.88 11.93
C GLU A 177 -12.45 13.61 12.21
N ASP A 178 -13.08 14.24 11.20
CA ASP A 178 -14.37 14.88 11.32
C ASP A 178 -15.47 13.85 11.60
N LYS A 179 -16.25 14.08 12.66
CA LYS A 179 -17.28 13.14 13.13
C LYS A 179 -18.43 12.95 12.15
N ASN A 180 -18.82 14.01 11.42
CA ASN A 180 -19.92 13.95 10.48
C ASN A 180 -19.51 13.19 9.21
N LEU A 181 -18.33 13.52 8.67
CA LEU A 181 -17.76 12.81 7.54
C LEU A 181 -17.53 11.32 7.88
N ARG A 182 -17.02 11.03 9.10
CA ARG A 182 -16.88 9.65 9.58
C ARG A 182 -18.20 8.91 9.58
N LYS A 183 -19.27 9.50 10.13
CA LYS A 183 -20.60 8.87 10.16
C LYS A 183 -21.13 8.56 8.76
N ILE A 184 -20.97 9.50 7.82
CA ILE A 184 -21.36 9.31 6.42
C ILE A 184 -20.54 8.18 5.78
N TYR A 185 -19.21 8.20 5.95
CA TYR A 185 -18.32 7.19 5.39
C TYR A 185 -18.54 5.81 6.03
N ASP A 186 -18.84 5.75 7.33
CA ASP A 186 -19.19 4.50 8.02
C ASP A 186 -20.49 3.91 7.48
N THR A 187 -21.53 4.73 7.33
CA THR A 187 -22.81 4.28 6.73
C THR A 187 -22.58 3.72 5.34
N TYR A 188 -21.80 4.41 4.51
CA TYR A 188 -21.44 3.92 3.19
C TYR A 188 -20.64 2.60 3.26
N SER A 189 -19.59 2.58 4.07
CA SER A 189 -18.65 1.46 4.13
C SER A 189 -19.30 0.17 4.62
N PHE A 190 -20.14 0.24 5.66
CA PHE A 190 -20.76 -0.94 6.24
C PHE A 190 -22.07 -1.35 5.56
N SER A 191 -22.80 -0.41 4.94
CA SER A 191 -24.11 -0.71 4.34
C SER A 191 -24.04 -0.99 2.84
N PHE A 192 -23.16 -0.32 2.11
CA PHE A 192 -23.12 -0.38 0.64
C PHE A 192 -21.97 -1.24 0.12
N ILE A 193 -20.75 -1.13 0.67
CA ILE A 193 -19.58 -1.84 0.15
C ILE A 193 -19.78 -3.37 0.16
N PRO A 194 -20.24 -4.04 1.24
CA PRO A 194 -20.48 -5.47 1.21
C PRO A 194 -21.55 -5.90 0.18
N LYS A 195 -22.60 -5.09 -0.02
CA LYS A 195 -23.64 -5.36 -1.03
C LYS A 195 -23.07 -5.27 -2.44
N ILE A 196 -22.25 -4.24 -2.72
CA ILE A 196 -21.53 -4.10 -3.98
C ILE A 196 -20.59 -5.28 -4.18
N GLY A 197 -19.85 -5.71 -3.13
CA GLY A 197 -18.98 -6.85 -3.15
C GLY A 197 -19.69 -8.16 -3.51
N ASN A 198 -20.84 -8.38 -2.91
CA ASN A 198 -21.68 -9.54 -3.24
C ASN A 198 -22.16 -9.53 -4.69
N LEU A 199 -22.64 -8.37 -5.17
CA LEU A 199 -23.16 -8.21 -6.53
C LEU A 199 -22.06 -8.36 -7.61
N LEU A 200 -20.87 -7.79 -7.37
CA LEU A 200 -19.80 -7.70 -8.37
C LEU A 200 -18.82 -8.87 -8.32
N ALA A 201 -18.59 -9.43 -7.14
CA ALA A 201 -17.58 -10.46 -6.94
C ALA A 201 -18.10 -11.76 -6.31
N GLY A 202 -19.35 -11.77 -5.84
CA GLY A 202 -19.92 -12.93 -5.14
C GLY A 202 -19.27 -13.19 -3.77
N ASN A 203 -18.56 -12.20 -3.20
CA ASN A 203 -17.75 -12.36 -1.99
C ASN A 203 -17.93 -11.17 -1.04
N ALA A 204 -19.03 -11.18 -0.28
CA ALA A 204 -19.30 -10.14 0.72
C ALA A 204 -18.28 -10.13 1.87
N GLU A 205 -17.76 -11.29 2.26
CA GLU A 205 -16.84 -11.44 3.40
C GLU A 205 -15.50 -10.74 3.15
N SER A 206 -14.93 -10.85 1.95
CA SER A 206 -13.69 -10.16 1.58
C SER A 206 -13.85 -8.64 1.64
N TYR A 207 -14.99 -8.12 1.19
CA TYR A 207 -15.28 -6.68 1.25
C TYR A 207 -15.56 -6.21 2.68
N GLN A 208 -16.21 -7.03 3.51
CA GLN A 208 -16.39 -6.75 4.93
C GLN A 208 -15.04 -6.68 5.66
N TYR A 209 -14.16 -7.67 5.44
CA TYR A 209 -12.79 -7.65 5.98
C TYR A 209 -12.05 -6.35 5.64
N LEU A 210 -12.16 -5.88 4.38
CA LEU A 210 -11.50 -4.64 3.96
C LEU A 210 -11.98 -3.44 4.76
N VAL A 211 -13.30 -3.29 4.95
CA VAL A 211 -13.87 -2.19 5.75
C VAL A 211 -13.41 -2.29 7.21
N GLU A 212 -13.47 -3.47 7.80
CA GLU A 212 -13.08 -3.70 9.18
C GLU A 212 -11.58 -3.46 9.42
N SER A 213 -10.72 -3.91 8.48
CA SER A 213 -9.27 -3.72 8.57
C SER A 213 -8.87 -2.24 8.56
N ILE A 214 -9.62 -1.38 7.85
CA ILE A 214 -9.43 0.08 7.90
C ILE A 214 -9.72 0.63 9.30
N ARG A 215 -10.77 0.15 9.96
CA ARG A 215 -11.16 0.62 11.32
C ARG A 215 -10.19 0.14 12.40
N ARG A 216 -9.49 -0.97 12.17
CA ARG A 216 -8.43 -1.49 13.06
C ARG A 216 -7.06 -0.88 12.78
N PHE A 217 -6.92 -0.13 11.69
CA PHE A 217 -5.66 0.54 11.38
C PHE A 217 -5.39 1.68 12.39
N PRO A 218 -4.13 1.92 12.81
CA PRO A 218 -3.79 2.99 13.74
C PRO A 218 -4.23 4.36 13.24
N SER A 219 -4.52 5.28 14.18
CA SER A 219 -4.72 6.69 13.82
C SER A 219 -3.47 7.29 13.19
N GLN A 220 -3.65 8.38 12.45
CA GLN A 220 -2.57 9.07 11.72
C GLN A 220 -1.35 9.34 12.59
N ASN A 221 -1.56 9.91 13.77
CA ASN A 221 -0.46 10.21 14.69
C ASN A 221 0.22 8.94 15.23
N LYS A 222 -0.55 7.91 15.59
CA LYS A 222 0.02 6.64 16.06
C LYS A 222 0.86 5.96 14.99
N PHE A 223 0.40 5.98 13.74
CA PHE A 223 1.16 5.36 12.65
C PHE A 223 2.41 6.18 12.30
N SER A 224 2.36 7.51 12.38
CA SER A 224 3.56 8.36 12.22
C SER A 224 4.61 8.04 13.28
N ILE A 225 4.22 7.85 14.55
CA ILE A 225 5.13 7.44 15.63
C ILE A 225 5.75 6.06 15.33
N MET A 226 5.00 5.11 14.77
CA MET A 226 5.55 3.81 14.35
C MET A 226 6.63 3.97 13.27
N ILE A 227 6.44 4.86 12.30
CA ILE A 227 7.44 5.16 11.27
C ILE A 227 8.69 5.78 11.91
N GLU A 228 8.53 6.76 12.81
CA GLU A 228 9.65 7.38 13.55
C GLU A 228 10.42 6.36 14.38
N THR A 229 9.71 5.47 15.09
CA THR A 229 10.30 4.40 15.91
C THR A 229 11.13 3.42 15.08
N SER A 230 10.86 3.28 13.77
CA SER A 230 11.65 2.46 12.85
C SER A 230 12.91 3.16 12.32
N GLY A 231 13.21 4.38 12.80
CA GLY A 231 14.43 5.14 12.45
C GLY A 231 14.22 6.23 11.41
N PHE A 232 13.03 6.38 10.82
CA PHE A 232 12.77 7.43 9.85
C PHE A 232 12.73 8.81 10.52
N SER A 233 13.30 9.79 9.84
CA SER A 233 13.32 11.21 10.22
C SER A 233 12.38 12.03 9.37
N LYS A 234 12.03 13.24 9.84
CA LYS A 234 11.14 14.20 9.14
C LYS A 234 9.82 13.55 8.71
N VAL A 235 9.30 12.67 9.55
CA VAL A 235 8.03 11.99 9.32
C VAL A 235 6.89 13.00 9.30
N SER A 236 6.02 12.87 8.33
CA SER A 236 4.85 13.73 8.20
C SER A 236 3.76 12.99 7.44
N PHE A 237 2.54 13.51 7.46
CA PHE A 237 1.43 12.96 6.71
C PHE A 237 0.52 14.05 6.14
N ARG A 238 -0.28 13.64 5.16
CA ARG A 238 -1.33 14.47 4.56
C ARG A 238 -2.60 13.64 4.37
N ASN A 239 -3.69 14.12 4.91
CA ASN A 239 -5.01 13.55 4.69
C ASN A 239 -5.54 13.90 3.30
N PHE A 240 -6.11 12.90 2.62
CA PHE A 240 -6.85 13.04 1.38
C PHE A 240 -8.34 12.83 1.64
N SER A 241 -9.19 13.56 0.92
CA SER A 241 -10.65 13.46 1.03
C SER A 241 -11.15 13.47 2.47
N GLY A 242 -10.68 14.44 3.27
CA GLY A 242 -11.08 14.58 4.67
C GLY A 242 -10.58 13.47 5.60
N GLY A 243 -9.56 12.71 5.20
CA GLY A 243 -8.97 11.63 6.00
C GLY A 243 -9.52 10.23 5.67
N ILE A 244 -10.21 10.06 4.54
CA ILE A 244 -10.58 8.72 4.02
C ILE A 244 -9.33 7.96 3.60
N ALA A 245 -8.32 8.66 3.08
CA ALA A 245 -6.98 8.12 2.88
C ALA A 245 -5.94 9.08 3.42
N THR A 246 -4.78 8.56 3.79
CA THR A 246 -3.67 9.35 4.30
C THR A 246 -2.39 8.90 3.60
N LEU A 247 -1.61 9.88 3.14
CA LEU A 247 -0.27 9.69 2.65
C LEU A 247 0.72 10.05 3.75
N TYR A 248 1.55 9.11 4.16
CA TYR A 248 2.66 9.31 5.09
C TYR A 248 3.98 9.29 4.32
N TRP A 249 4.98 10.00 4.82
CA TRP A 249 6.34 9.94 4.27
C TRP A 249 7.38 10.20 5.36
N GLY A 250 8.60 9.70 5.14
CA GLY A 250 9.75 9.90 5.99
C GLY A 250 11.05 9.65 5.21
N TRP A 251 12.17 10.06 5.78
CA TRP A 251 13.50 9.92 5.19
C TRP A 251 14.39 9.05 6.08
N LYS A 252 15.24 8.23 5.46
CA LYS A 252 16.39 7.62 6.11
C LYS A 252 17.54 8.63 6.06
N ILE A 253 17.87 9.20 7.22
CA ILE A 253 18.95 10.21 7.37
C ILE A 253 20.05 9.63 8.26
#